data_b9960df44593b9822aae10b8cf4770f3
#
_entry.id   b9960df44593b9822aae10b8cf4770f3
#
_cell.length_a   1.000
_cell.length_b   1.000
_cell.length_c   1.000
_cell.angle_alpha   90.00
_cell.angle_beta   90.00
_cell.angle_gamma   90.00
#
_symmetry.space_group_name_H-M   'P 1'
#
loop_
_entity.id
_entity.type
_entity.pdbx_description
1 polymer ?
#
loop_
_entity_poly.entity_id
_entity_poly.type
_entity_poly.pdbx_seq_one_letter_code
_entity_poly.pdbx_strand_id
1 'polypeptide(L)'
;KRGEIFTNYFTPELDNGILAPTNTSLLNIFLTESTSDCRFTPFWIRPDNGKYSFRCFHKYEAPEESDPFFSYLVPMIRISEMFYIVAETTDDETEARTCLNLVRRNRGLVAFEDTEMVDIQQVLKEEYMKEFFGEGQLFFYYKRLNVSSIPAGDDSGMITMDEAKYKFPLPDSETDYRN
;
A
#
# COMPACT_ATOMS: atom_id res chain seq x y z
N LYS A 1 -15.97 8.13 -10.92
CA LYS A 1 -16.04 9.24 -9.96
C LYS A 1 -15.02 9.05 -8.85
N ARG A 2 -13.80 8.94 -9.28
CA ARG A 2 -12.62 8.60 -8.48
C ARG A 2 -12.24 9.75 -7.54
N GLY A 3 -12.29 11.00 -8.03
CA GLY A 3 -12.03 12.16 -7.21
C GLY A 3 -13.10 12.43 -6.14
N GLU A 4 -14.36 12.18 -6.47
CA GLU A 4 -15.47 12.41 -5.53
C GLU A 4 -15.43 11.47 -4.31
N ILE A 5 -14.86 10.28 -4.44
CA ILE A 5 -14.73 9.34 -3.31
C ILE A 5 -13.73 9.87 -2.28
N PHE A 6 -12.68 10.57 -2.72
CA PHE A 6 -11.62 11.06 -1.85
C PHE A 6 -11.83 12.51 -1.41
N THR A 7 -12.43 13.37 -2.24
CA THR A 7 -12.67 14.79 -1.91
C THR A 7 -13.90 15.01 -1.04
N ASN A 8 -14.95 14.20 -1.17
CA ASN A 8 -16.16 14.34 -0.35
C ASN A 8 -16.02 13.83 1.09
N TYR A 9 -14.90 13.17 1.41
CA TYR A 9 -14.63 12.72 2.79
C TYR A 9 -14.02 13.80 3.70
N PHE A 10 -13.82 15.02 3.19
CA PHE A 10 -13.22 16.12 3.94
C PHE A 10 -14.21 17.15 4.47
N THR A 11 -15.50 16.87 4.44
CA THR A 11 -16.47 17.73 5.10
C THR A 11 -16.49 17.47 6.60
N PRO A 12 -16.58 18.51 7.45
CA PRO A 12 -16.64 18.36 8.90
C PRO A 12 -17.75 17.41 9.37
N GLU A 13 -18.80 17.25 8.58
CA GLU A 13 -19.95 16.39 8.86
C GLU A 13 -19.63 14.89 8.70
N LEU A 14 -18.52 14.55 8.04
CA LEU A 14 -18.06 13.18 7.79
C LEU A 14 -16.83 12.78 8.62
N ASP A 15 -16.37 13.62 9.56
CA ASP A 15 -15.18 13.39 10.39
C ASP A 15 -15.16 12.01 11.07
N ASN A 16 -16.32 11.45 11.37
CA ASN A 16 -16.45 10.13 12.00
C ASN A 16 -16.44 8.95 11.00
N GLY A 17 -16.39 9.22 9.71
CA GLY A 17 -16.44 8.19 8.65
C GLY A 17 -15.16 8.08 7.82
N ILE A 18 -14.12 8.86 8.13
CA ILE A 18 -12.88 8.86 7.36
C ILE A 18 -12.00 7.69 7.80
N LEU A 19 -11.71 6.80 6.87
CA LEU A 19 -10.71 5.76 7.07
C LEU A 19 -9.32 6.31 6.71
N ALA A 20 -8.55 6.67 7.71
CA ALA A 20 -7.18 7.13 7.56
C ALA A 20 -6.26 6.32 8.47
N PRO A 21 -5.04 5.99 8.04
CA PRO A 21 -4.05 5.40 8.95
C PRO A 21 -3.69 6.42 10.03
N THR A 22 -3.34 5.96 11.21
CA THR A 22 -2.75 6.84 12.20
C THR A 22 -1.40 7.35 11.71
N ASN A 23 -0.95 8.47 12.26
CA ASN A 23 0.38 8.99 11.94
C ASN A 23 1.47 7.98 12.31
N THR A 24 1.29 7.22 13.38
CA THR A 24 2.23 6.18 13.80
C THR A 24 2.30 5.04 12.79
N SER A 25 1.16 4.51 12.35
CA SER A 25 1.11 3.48 11.31
C SER A 25 1.75 3.95 10.02
N LEU A 26 1.46 5.17 9.60
CA LEU A 26 2.02 5.73 8.38
C LEU A 26 3.53 5.93 8.47
N LEU A 27 4.03 6.44 9.61
CA LEU A 27 5.46 6.56 9.85
C LEU A 27 6.14 5.19 9.93
N ASN A 28 5.48 4.17 10.47
CA ASN A 28 6.01 2.81 10.49
C ASN A 28 6.16 2.21 9.08
N ILE A 29 5.27 2.58 8.14
CA ILE A 29 5.38 2.14 6.74
C ILE A 29 6.58 2.79 6.04
N PHE A 30 6.78 4.09 6.22
CA PHE A 30 7.83 4.85 5.53
C PHE A 30 9.12 5.01 6.33
N LEU A 31 9.08 4.79 7.65
CA LEU A 31 10.19 4.91 8.58
C LEU A 31 10.97 6.24 8.38
N THR A 32 12.28 6.16 8.32
CA THR A 32 13.16 7.32 8.09
C THR A 32 13.15 7.82 6.64
N GLU A 33 12.52 7.08 5.73
CA GLU A 33 12.49 7.39 4.29
C GLU A 33 11.34 8.35 3.90
N SER A 34 10.46 8.74 4.82
CA SER A 34 9.29 9.58 4.55
C SER A 34 9.61 10.92 3.87
N THR A 35 10.80 11.48 4.06
CA THR A 35 11.22 12.73 3.44
C THR A 35 11.80 12.56 2.05
N SER A 36 12.33 11.39 1.74
CA SER A 36 13.02 11.06 0.47
C SER A 36 12.14 10.30 -0.49
N ASP A 37 11.22 9.47 0.05
CA ASP A 37 10.32 8.66 -0.76
C ASP A 37 9.29 9.53 -1.48
N CYS A 38 9.37 9.56 -2.81
CA CYS A 38 8.47 10.36 -3.64
C CYS A 38 6.99 9.93 -3.56
N ARG A 39 6.67 8.79 -2.93
CA ARG A 39 5.30 8.33 -2.70
C ARG A 39 4.68 8.96 -1.45
N PHE A 40 5.49 9.40 -0.48
CA PHE A 40 4.95 9.87 0.80
C PHE A 40 4.13 11.14 0.64
N THR A 41 4.72 12.21 0.15
CA THR A 41 4.04 13.51 0.08
C THR A 41 2.86 13.53 -0.90
N PRO A 42 2.98 13.01 -2.14
CA PRO A 42 1.86 13.05 -3.09
C PRO A 42 0.72 12.08 -2.77
N PHE A 43 1.01 10.98 -2.06
CA PHE A 43 -0.03 10.00 -1.74
C PHE A 43 -0.72 10.27 -0.39
N TRP A 44 -0.10 11.07 0.46
CA TRP A 44 -0.54 11.29 1.83
C TRP A 44 -0.60 12.77 2.16
N ILE A 45 -1.73 13.38 1.91
CA ILE A 45 -1.94 14.81 2.18
C ILE A 45 -2.62 15.03 3.53
N ARG A 46 -2.38 16.20 4.11
CA ARG A 46 -3.17 16.71 5.22
C ARG A 46 -4.35 17.48 4.68
N PRO A 47 -5.59 17.08 4.97
CA PRO A 47 -6.77 17.78 4.45
C PRO A 47 -6.89 19.19 5.04
N ASP A 48 -7.65 20.02 4.35
CA ASP A 48 -7.96 21.40 4.74
C ASP A 48 -6.71 22.21 5.12
N ASN A 49 -5.71 22.22 4.21
CA ASN A 49 -4.46 22.99 4.36
C ASN A 49 -3.70 22.71 5.68
N GLY A 50 -3.84 21.50 6.20
CA GLY A 50 -3.16 21.08 7.42
C GLY A 50 -3.90 21.37 8.71
N LYS A 51 -5.17 21.75 8.67
CA LYS A 51 -6.03 21.91 9.84
C LYS A 51 -6.15 20.63 10.66
N TYR A 52 -6.19 19.48 9.98
CA TYR A 52 -6.25 18.18 10.61
C TYR A 52 -4.86 17.57 10.83
N SER A 53 -4.69 16.85 11.93
CA SER A 53 -3.42 16.20 12.28
C SER A 53 -3.14 14.91 11.51
N PHE A 54 -4.18 14.27 10.97
CA PHE A 54 -4.08 13.03 10.20
C PHE A 54 -3.80 13.30 8.73
N ARG A 55 -3.35 12.27 8.02
CA ARG A 55 -3.14 12.29 6.58
C ARG A 55 -4.14 11.39 5.88
N CYS A 56 -4.58 11.78 4.70
CA CYS A 56 -5.49 11.03 3.87
C CYS A 56 -4.78 10.51 2.63
N PHE A 57 -5.27 9.36 2.14
CA PHE A 57 -4.75 8.73 0.94
C PHE A 57 -5.26 9.45 -0.30
N HIS A 58 -4.34 9.98 -1.10
CA HIS A 58 -4.62 10.88 -2.23
C HIS A 58 -4.14 10.33 -3.59
N LYS A 59 -3.54 9.16 -3.61
CA LYS A 59 -2.90 8.57 -4.80
C LYS A 59 -3.76 8.57 -6.06
N TYR A 60 -5.07 8.47 -5.90
CA TYR A 60 -6.02 8.36 -7.01
C TYR A 60 -6.87 9.60 -7.23
N GLU A 61 -6.57 10.67 -6.56
CA GLU A 61 -7.20 11.95 -6.88
C GLU A 61 -6.65 12.47 -8.20
N ALA A 62 -7.57 12.90 -9.06
CA ALA A 62 -7.17 13.50 -10.33
C ALA A 62 -6.70 14.92 -10.08
N PRO A 63 -5.55 15.35 -10.62
CA PRO A 63 -5.18 16.75 -10.66
C PRO A 63 -6.28 17.58 -11.34
N GLU A 64 -6.54 18.79 -10.84
CA GLU A 64 -7.61 19.67 -11.36
C GLU A 64 -7.50 19.95 -12.87
N GLU A 65 -6.28 19.98 -13.40
CA GLU A 65 -5.98 20.23 -14.82
C GLU A 65 -5.75 18.93 -15.62
N SER A 66 -6.05 17.76 -15.07
CA SER A 66 -5.82 16.50 -15.78
C SER A 66 -6.85 16.30 -16.89
N ASP A 67 -6.39 15.68 -18.00
CA ASP A 67 -7.30 15.19 -19.04
C ASP A 67 -8.34 14.26 -18.39
N PRO A 68 -9.65 14.50 -18.58
CA PRO A 68 -10.72 13.69 -18.01
C PRO A 68 -10.58 12.20 -18.29
N PHE A 69 -9.97 11.82 -19.40
CA PHE A 69 -9.71 10.42 -19.74
C PHE A 69 -8.80 9.75 -18.72
N PHE A 70 -7.68 10.40 -18.34
CA PHE A 70 -6.73 9.86 -17.37
C PHE A 70 -7.25 9.84 -15.93
N SER A 71 -8.22 10.70 -15.61
CA SER A 71 -8.83 10.78 -14.28
C SER A 71 -9.58 9.51 -13.86
N TYR A 72 -9.95 8.67 -14.82
CA TYR A 72 -10.69 7.42 -14.57
C TYR A 72 -9.83 6.16 -14.70
N LEU A 73 -8.54 6.30 -15.00
CA LEU A 73 -7.65 5.16 -15.15
C LEU A 73 -7.06 4.74 -13.80
N VAL A 74 -7.21 3.47 -13.47
CA VAL A 74 -6.53 2.83 -12.35
C VAL A 74 -5.57 1.79 -12.93
N PRO A 75 -4.26 1.93 -12.76
CA PRO A 75 -3.31 0.93 -13.26
C PRO A 75 -3.52 -0.38 -12.50
N MET A 76 -3.86 -1.43 -13.23
CA MET A 76 -4.07 -2.78 -12.69
C MET A 76 -2.76 -3.56 -12.55
N ILE A 77 -1.79 -3.26 -13.41
CA ILE A 77 -0.47 -3.90 -13.44
C ILE A 77 0.58 -2.79 -13.49
N ARG A 78 1.61 -2.92 -12.66
CA ARG A 78 2.72 -1.96 -12.60
C ARG A 78 4.05 -2.67 -12.79
N ILE A 79 4.97 -2.00 -13.45
CA ILE A 79 6.32 -2.53 -13.65
C ILE A 79 7.06 -2.74 -12.32
N SER A 80 6.80 -1.93 -11.30
CA SER A 80 7.36 -2.11 -9.96
C SER A 80 6.99 -3.45 -9.35
N GLU A 81 5.75 -3.93 -9.56
CA GLU A 81 5.32 -5.24 -9.10
C GLU A 81 6.11 -6.38 -9.77
N MET A 82 6.41 -6.25 -11.05
CA MET A 82 7.21 -7.25 -11.76
C MET A 82 8.62 -7.36 -11.16
N PHE A 83 9.25 -6.23 -10.82
CA PHE A 83 10.54 -6.24 -10.13
C PHE A 83 10.46 -6.85 -8.73
N TYR A 84 9.38 -6.58 -7.99
CA TYR A 84 9.18 -7.21 -6.69
C TYR A 84 8.98 -8.72 -6.79
N ILE A 85 8.25 -9.20 -7.81
CA ILE A 85 8.06 -10.63 -8.04
C ILE A 85 9.41 -11.30 -8.36
N VAL A 86 10.23 -10.71 -9.21
CA VAL A 86 11.58 -11.23 -9.49
C VAL A 86 12.41 -11.26 -8.21
N ALA A 87 12.45 -10.16 -7.45
CA ALA A 87 13.21 -10.08 -6.21
C ALA A 87 12.76 -11.10 -5.15
N GLU A 88 11.47 -11.47 -5.15
CA GLU A 88 10.91 -12.45 -4.22
C GLU A 88 11.23 -13.89 -4.62
N THR A 89 11.29 -14.18 -5.92
CA THR A 89 11.32 -15.55 -6.44
C THR A 89 12.68 -16.03 -6.92
N THR A 90 13.64 -15.11 -7.13
CA THR A 90 14.99 -15.49 -7.52
C THR A 90 15.79 -16.05 -6.35
N ASP A 91 16.62 -17.06 -6.63
CA ASP A 91 17.61 -17.59 -5.67
C ASP A 91 18.91 -16.78 -5.67
N ASP A 92 19.06 -15.81 -6.61
CA ASP A 92 20.22 -14.93 -6.70
C ASP A 92 19.98 -13.63 -5.91
N GLU A 93 20.64 -13.51 -4.77
CA GLU A 93 20.56 -12.32 -3.92
C GLU A 93 21.00 -11.04 -4.64
N THR A 94 21.94 -11.13 -5.58
CA THR A 94 22.43 -9.98 -6.37
C THR A 94 21.33 -9.52 -7.33
N GLU A 95 20.62 -10.44 -7.98
CA GLU A 95 19.49 -10.13 -8.85
C GLU A 95 18.34 -9.53 -8.04
N ALA A 96 17.99 -10.13 -6.89
CA ALA A 96 16.96 -9.61 -6.00
C ALA A 96 17.24 -8.15 -5.59
N ARG A 97 18.47 -7.88 -5.13
CA ARG A 97 18.95 -6.55 -4.75
C ARG A 97 18.90 -5.56 -5.92
N THR A 98 19.31 -6.00 -7.10
CA THR A 98 19.27 -5.19 -8.32
C THR A 98 17.87 -4.75 -8.65
N CYS A 99 16.88 -5.66 -8.59
CA CYS A 99 15.47 -5.38 -8.83
C CYS A 99 14.91 -4.40 -7.79
N LEU A 100 15.20 -4.60 -6.51
CA LEU A 100 14.80 -3.68 -5.45
C LEU A 100 15.42 -2.29 -5.63
N ASN A 101 16.72 -2.23 -5.91
CA ASN A 101 17.44 -0.98 -6.11
C ASN A 101 16.93 -0.19 -7.32
N LEU A 102 16.50 -0.87 -8.37
CA LEU A 102 15.87 -0.22 -9.51
C LEU A 102 14.59 0.52 -9.10
N VAL A 103 13.74 -0.12 -8.34
CA VAL A 103 12.52 0.52 -7.84
C VAL A 103 12.85 1.63 -6.84
N ARG A 104 13.74 1.39 -5.88
CA ARG A 104 14.15 2.36 -4.87
C ARG A 104 14.67 3.65 -5.49
N ARG A 105 15.58 3.57 -6.46
CA ARG A 105 16.10 4.76 -7.17
C ARG A 105 14.99 5.55 -7.86
N ASN A 106 14.03 4.86 -8.47
CA ASN A 106 12.87 5.49 -9.10
C ASN A 106 11.82 6.02 -8.10
N ARG A 107 12.02 5.79 -6.80
CA ARG A 107 11.20 6.35 -5.71
C ARG A 107 11.96 7.42 -4.91
N GLY A 108 13.18 7.81 -5.35
CA GLY A 108 14.00 8.80 -4.68
C GLY A 108 14.75 8.26 -3.47
N LEU A 109 14.84 6.94 -3.34
CA LEU A 109 15.51 6.27 -2.23
C LEU A 109 16.94 5.89 -2.59
N VAL A 110 17.78 5.83 -1.57
CA VAL A 110 19.14 5.34 -1.71
C VAL A 110 19.14 3.84 -2.01
N ALA A 111 19.95 3.42 -2.95
CA ALA A 111 20.15 2.00 -3.25
C ALA A 111 20.90 1.32 -2.11
N PHE A 112 20.63 0.06 -1.89
CA PHE A 112 21.44 -0.79 -1.01
C PHE A 112 22.80 -1.05 -1.63
N GLU A 113 23.85 -0.97 -0.83
CA GLU A 113 25.21 -1.29 -1.25
C GLU A 113 25.39 -2.80 -1.48
N ASP A 114 26.31 -3.19 -2.36
CA ASP A 114 26.55 -4.60 -2.69
C ASP A 114 27.02 -5.42 -1.49
N THR A 115 27.68 -4.78 -0.54
CA THR A 115 28.19 -5.39 0.68
C THR A 115 27.21 -5.33 1.86
N GLU A 116 26.09 -4.65 1.70
CA GLU A 116 25.10 -4.50 2.74
C GLU A 116 24.29 -5.79 2.89
N MET A 117 24.14 -6.26 4.12
CA MET A 117 23.24 -7.37 4.41
C MET A 117 21.79 -6.86 4.46
N VAL A 118 21.00 -7.28 3.49
CA VAL A 118 19.61 -6.85 3.31
C VAL A 118 18.67 -8.05 3.49
N ASP A 119 17.74 -7.93 4.40
CA ASP A 119 16.61 -8.87 4.46
C ASP A 119 15.63 -8.55 3.32
N ILE A 120 15.80 -9.23 2.20
CA ILE A 120 15.00 -9.03 0.98
C ILE A 120 13.51 -9.19 1.27
N GLN A 121 13.11 -10.16 2.08
CA GLN A 121 11.70 -10.43 2.36
C GLN A 121 11.08 -9.32 3.23
N GLN A 122 11.82 -8.82 4.19
CA GLN A 122 11.35 -7.68 5.00
C GLN A 122 11.23 -6.40 4.15
N VAL A 123 12.22 -6.12 3.31
CA VAL A 123 12.18 -4.96 2.39
C VAL A 123 11.01 -5.09 1.41
N LEU A 124 10.79 -6.26 0.83
CA LEU A 124 9.65 -6.50 -0.05
C LEU A 124 8.32 -6.22 0.65
N LYS A 125 8.14 -6.70 1.87
CA LYS A 125 6.94 -6.42 2.66
C LYS A 125 6.70 -4.92 2.83
N GLU A 126 7.73 -4.17 3.18
CA GLU A 126 7.66 -2.71 3.33
C GLU A 126 7.34 -2.02 2.01
N GLU A 127 7.98 -2.45 0.92
CA GLU A 127 7.73 -1.91 -0.42
C GLU A 127 6.30 -2.21 -0.92
N TYR A 128 5.77 -3.40 -0.67
CA TYR A 128 4.37 -3.72 -0.96
C TYR A 128 3.40 -2.82 -0.16
N MET A 129 3.70 -2.55 1.10
CA MET A 129 2.88 -1.64 1.92
C MET A 129 2.90 -0.21 1.39
N LYS A 130 4.05 0.29 0.93
CA LYS A 130 4.19 1.64 0.35
C LYS A 130 3.52 1.75 -1.03
N GLU A 131 3.70 0.74 -1.88
CA GLU A 131 3.28 0.78 -3.28
C GLU A 131 1.79 0.50 -3.47
N PHE A 132 1.23 -0.45 -2.71
CA PHE A 132 -0.10 -0.99 -2.92
C PHE A 132 -1.11 -0.68 -1.80
N PHE A 133 -0.81 0.31 -0.96
CA PHE A 133 -1.76 0.73 0.07
C PHE A 133 -3.11 1.10 -0.55
N GLY A 134 -4.19 0.63 0.07
CA GLY A 134 -5.57 0.93 -0.36
C GLY A 134 -6.02 0.23 -1.65
N GLU A 135 -5.22 -0.68 -2.21
CA GLU A 135 -5.52 -1.36 -3.48
C GLU A 135 -5.97 -2.82 -3.33
N GLY A 136 -6.05 -3.32 -2.10
CA GLY A 136 -6.41 -4.72 -1.81
C GLY A 136 -5.29 -5.73 -2.04
N GLN A 137 -4.19 -5.35 -2.67
CA GLN A 137 -3.06 -6.22 -3.04
C GLN A 137 -2.35 -6.82 -1.81
N LEU A 138 -2.28 -6.08 -0.71
CA LEU A 138 -1.62 -6.56 0.52
C LEU A 138 -2.27 -7.81 1.10
N PHE A 139 -3.59 -7.94 0.99
CA PHE A 139 -4.28 -9.15 1.44
C PHE A 139 -3.80 -10.38 0.67
N PHE A 140 -3.68 -10.29 -0.65
CA PHE A 140 -3.21 -11.38 -1.49
C PHE A 140 -1.73 -11.68 -1.28
N TYR A 141 -0.91 -10.66 -1.04
CA TYR A 141 0.49 -10.82 -0.67
C TYR A 141 0.63 -11.60 0.64
N TYR A 142 -0.06 -11.20 1.69
CA TYR A 142 -0.04 -11.91 2.97
C TYR A 142 -0.62 -13.31 2.89
N LYS A 143 -1.69 -13.50 2.12
CA LYS A 143 -2.29 -14.82 1.86
C LYS A 143 -1.30 -15.77 1.18
N ARG A 144 -0.62 -15.31 0.14
CA ARG A 144 0.36 -16.10 -0.61
C ARG A 144 1.52 -16.56 0.27
N LEU A 145 2.00 -15.69 1.13
CA LEU A 145 3.06 -15.99 2.09
C LEU A 145 2.57 -16.72 3.35
N ASN A 146 1.28 -16.95 3.47
CA ASN A 146 0.65 -17.54 4.65
C ASN A 146 1.08 -16.86 5.96
N VAL A 147 1.09 -15.53 5.96
CA VAL A 147 1.55 -14.74 7.11
C VAL A 147 0.63 -14.96 8.30
N SER A 148 1.16 -15.39 9.42
CA SER A 148 0.39 -15.72 10.62
C SER A 148 -0.04 -14.52 11.46
N SER A 149 0.52 -13.32 11.18
CA SER A 149 0.24 -12.11 11.94
C SER A 149 0.40 -10.87 11.06
N ILE A 150 -0.62 -10.04 11.00
CA ILE A 150 -0.62 -8.78 10.23
C ILE A 150 -0.94 -7.60 11.15
N PRO A 151 -0.47 -6.37 10.82
CA PRO A 151 -0.83 -5.18 11.58
C PRO A 151 -2.35 -4.93 11.57
N ALA A 152 -2.92 -4.58 12.71
CA ALA A 152 -4.29 -4.09 12.78
C ALA A 152 -4.38 -2.69 12.19
N GLY A 153 -5.46 -2.41 11.45
CA GLY A 153 -5.65 -1.11 10.79
C GLY A 153 -5.94 0.06 11.76
N ASP A 154 -6.29 -0.25 12.99
CA ASP A 154 -6.65 0.70 14.06
C ASP A 154 -5.55 0.88 15.12
N ASP A 155 -4.32 0.43 14.84
CA ASP A 155 -3.19 0.43 15.80
C ASP A 155 -3.42 -0.40 17.07
N SER A 156 -4.46 -1.24 17.13
CA SER A 156 -4.70 -2.12 18.28
C SER A 156 -3.64 -3.23 18.44
N GLY A 157 -2.66 -3.27 17.55
CA GLY A 157 -1.55 -4.21 17.57
C GLY A 157 -1.52 -5.13 16.35
N MET A 158 -1.49 -6.44 16.58
CA MET A 158 -1.39 -7.44 15.51
C MET A 158 -2.63 -8.33 15.50
N ILE A 159 -3.12 -8.64 14.31
CA ILE A 159 -4.19 -9.60 14.09
C ILE A 159 -3.57 -10.95 13.76
N THR A 160 -3.89 -11.97 14.55
CA THR A 160 -3.52 -13.34 14.22
C THR A 160 -4.31 -13.84 13.03
N MET A 161 -3.62 -14.30 12.01
CA MET A 161 -4.20 -14.84 10.78
C MET A 161 -4.12 -16.37 10.78
N ASP A 162 -5.12 -16.98 10.21
CA ASP A 162 -5.22 -18.42 9.97
C ASP A 162 -5.81 -18.68 8.58
N GLU A 163 -5.84 -19.93 8.17
CA GLU A 163 -6.35 -20.32 6.86
C GLU A 163 -7.81 -19.89 6.62
N ALA A 164 -8.63 -19.89 7.67
CA ALA A 164 -10.04 -19.49 7.55
C ALA A 164 -10.19 -18.00 7.26
N LYS A 165 -9.36 -17.15 7.86
CA LYS A 165 -9.37 -15.70 7.63
C LYS A 165 -8.86 -15.30 6.25
N TYR A 166 -8.08 -16.16 5.60
CA TYR A 166 -7.63 -15.96 4.22
C TYR A 166 -8.62 -16.49 3.17
N LYS A 167 -9.74 -17.07 3.58
CA LYS A 167 -10.80 -17.56 2.69
C LYS A 167 -11.98 -16.60 2.74
N PHE A 168 -12.42 -16.13 1.57
CA PHE A 168 -13.70 -15.44 1.50
C PHE A 168 -14.81 -16.47 1.60
N PRO A 169 -15.82 -16.24 2.47
CA PRO A 169 -16.99 -17.11 2.50
C PRO A 169 -17.72 -17.00 1.16
N LEU A 170 -18.29 -18.11 0.72
CA LEU A 170 -19.19 -18.09 -0.42
C LEU A 170 -20.44 -17.27 -0.04
N PRO A 171 -20.94 -16.44 -0.94
CA PRO A 171 -22.22 -15.76 -0.74
C PRO A 171 -23.35 -16.77 -0.49
N ASP A 172 -24.30 -16.43 0.37
CA ASP A 172 -25.44 -17.31 0.68
C ASP A 172 -26.23 -17.68 -0.58
N SER A 173 -26.32 -16.75 -1.54
CA SER A 173 -26.93 -17.00 -2.85
C SER A 173 -26.29 -18.14 -3.65
N GLU A 174 -25.02 -18.45 -3.40
CA GLU A 174 -24.31 -19.55 -4.06
C GLU A 174 -24.49 -20.89 -3.32
N THR A 175 -24.85 -20.82 -2.04
CA THR A 175 -25.07 -22.02 -1.21
C THR A 175 -26.51 -22.49 -1.21
N ASP A 176 -27.49 -21.59 -1.36
CA ASP A 176 -28.94 -21.88 -1.33
C ASP A 176 -29.39 -22.77 -2.50
N TYR A 177 -28.67 -22.79 -3.62
CA TYR A 177 -29.02 -23.62 -4.80
C TYR A 177 -28.35 -25.00 -4.81
N ARG A 178 -27.62 -25.37 -3.78
CA ARG A 178 -26.88 -26.65 -3.72
C ARG A 178 -27.49 -27.68 -2.76
N ASN A 179 -28.66 -27.36 -2.16
CA ASN A 179 -29.44 -28.26 -1.31
C ASN A 179 -30.63 -28.86 -2.05
#